data_7c44e617a32be57a10f127bc90e2e324
#
_entry.id   7c44e617a32be57a10f127bc90e2e324
#
_cell.length_a   1.000
_cell.length_b   1.000
_cell.length_c   1.000
_cell.angle_alpha   90.00
_cell.angle_beta   90.00
_cell.angle_gamma   90.00
#
_symmetry.space_group_name_H-M   'P 1'
#
loop_
_entity.id
_entity.type
_entity.pdbx_description
1 polymer ?
#
loop_
_entity_poly.entity_id
_entity_poly.type
_entity_poly.pdbx_seq_one_letter_code
_entity_poly.pdbx_strand_id
1 'polypeptide(L)' 'MDLKVLATGLAIGLGAIGPGVGVGLVALGALQGIARNPEVAGEIRTNMLLAIAFAEAIAIYSLVVALLIAFVL' A
#
# COMPACT_ATOMS: atom_id res chain seq x y z
N MET A 1 -13.35 -26.32 -3.90
CA MET A 1 -13.11 -24.93 -3.43
C MET A 1 -14.17 -24.02 -4.03
N ASP A 2 -14.71 -23.17 -3.20
CA ASP A 2 -15.66 -22.16 -3.63
C ASP A 2 -14.91 -21.05 -4.39
N LEU A 3 -15.43 -20.64 -5.55
CA LEU A 3 -14.85 -19.54 -6.32
C LEU A 3 -14.85 -18.22 -5.51
N LYS A 4 -15.83 -18.06 -4.62
CA LYS A 4 -15.90 -16.88 -3.76
C LYS A 4 -14.68 -16.82 -2.82
N VAL A 5 -14.27 -17.94 -2.25
CA VAL A 5 -13.08 -18.01 -1.39
C VAL A 5 -11.84 -17.63 -2.18
N LEU A 6 -11.70 -18.18 -3.40
CA LEU A 6 -10.59 -17.84 -4.27
C LEU A 6 -10.61 -16.37 -4.67
N ALA A 7 -11.78 -15.85 -5.05
CA ALA A 7 -11.92 -14.45 -5.45
C ALA A 7 -11.55 -13.49 -4.30
N THR A 8 -11.96 -13.82 -3.07
CA THR A 8 -11.61 -13.03 -1.89
C THR A 8 -10.10 -12.98 -1.70
N GLY A 9 -9.44 -14.14 -1.77
CA GLY A 9 -8.00 -14.22 -1.65
C GLY A 9 -7.27 -13.45 -2.74
N LEU A 10 -7.74 -13.55 -3.98
CA LEU A 10 -7.15 -12.81 -5.10
C LEU A 10 -7.33 -11.31 -4.95
N ALA A 11 -8.50 -10.86 -4.50
CA ALA A 11 -8.77 -9.43 -4.34
C ALA A 11 -7.77 -8.79 -3.37
N ILE A 12 -7.60 -9.37 -2.18
CA ILE A 12 -6.67 -8.80 -1.21
C ILE A 12 -5.21 -9.12 -1.53
N GLY A 13 -4.94 -10.34 -2.01
CA GLY A 13 -3.58 -10.75 -2.32
C GLY A 13 -2.97 -9.95 -3.45
N LEU A 14 -3.64 -9.91 -4.61
CA LEU A 14 -3.17 -9.13 -5.74
C LEU A 14 -3.26 -7.62 -5.47
N GLY A 15 -4.32 -7.20 -4.79
CA GLY A 15 -4.53 -5.80 -4.44
C GLY A 15 -3.49 -5.24 -3.47
N ALA A 16 -2.81 -6.08 -2.71
CA ALA A 16 -1.75 -5.67 -1.79
C ALA A 16 -0.39 -5.54 -2.47
N ILE A 17 -0.20 -6.13 -3.64
CA ILE A 17 1.11 -6.12 -4.33
C ILE A 17 1.50 -4.70 -4.71
N GLY A 18 0.60 -3.95 -5.35
CA GLY A 18 0.87 -2.57 -5.76
C GLY A 18 1.24 -1.67 -4.59
N PRO A 19 0.37 -1.56 -3.58
CA PRO A 19 0.68 -0.77 -2.38
C PRO A 19 1.96 -1.23 -1.67
N GLY A 20 2.19 -2.55 -1.57
CA GLY A 20 3.40 -3.07 -0.94
C GLY A 20 4.66 -2.63 -1.67
N VAL A 21 4.69 -2.78 -2.99
CA VAL A 21 5.81 -2.31 -3.82
C VAL A 21 5.91 -0.80 -3.75
N GLY A 22 4.78 -0.09 -3.80
CA GLY A 22 4.76 1.37 -3.74
C GLY A 22 5.35 1.90 -2.44
N VAL A 23 4.96 1.35 -1.30
CA VAL A 23 5.51 1.73 0.00
C VAL A 23 7.02 1.49 0.03
N GLY A 24 7.46 0.34 -0.47
CA GLY A 24 8.89 0.03 -0.54
C GLY A 24 9.68 1.03 -1.36
N LEU A 25 9.17 1.39 -2.55
CA LEU A 25 9.83 2.35 -3.43
C LEU A 25 9.85 3.76 -2.83
N VAL A 26 8.75 4.19 -2.21
CA VAL A 26 8.69 5.48 -1.54
C VAL A 26 9.70 5.54 -0.40
N ALA A 27 9.76 4.50 0.43
CA ALA A 27 10.69 4.45 1.55
C ALA A 27 12.13 4.46 1.06
N LEU A 28 12.44 3.67 0.02
CA LEU A 28 13.78 3.64 -0.56
C LEU A 28 14.21 5.02 -1.05
N GLY A 29 13.35 5.68 -1.83
CA GLY A 29 13.65 7.02 -2.33
C GLY A 29 13.82 8.04 -1.24
N ALA A 30 12.93 8.01 -0.23
CA ALA A 30 12.98 8.94 0.90
C ALA A 30 14.26 8.76 1.73
N LEU A 31 14.62 7.52 2.04
CA LEU A 31 15.83 7.25 2.82
C LEU A 31 17.09 7.66 2.08
N GLN A 32 17.14 7.43 0.76
CA GLN A 32 18.24 7.89 -0.07
C GLN A 32 18.30 9.42 -0.11
N GLY A 33 17.16 10.07 -0.20
CA GLY A 33 17.08 11.53 -0.20
C GLY A 33 17.60 12.12 1.11
N ILE A 34 17.21 11.54 2.25
CA ILE A 34 17.67 11.98 3.57
C ILE A 34 19.19 11.78 3.68
N ALA A 35 19.69 10.65 3.17
CA ALA A 35 21.11 10.38 3.22
C ALA A 35 21.94 11.40 2.43
N ARG A 36 21.40 11.88 1.30
CA ARG A 36 22.09 12.87 0.44
C ARG A 36 21.94 14.29 0.96
N ASN A 37 20.78 14.62 1.54
CA ASN A 37 20.45 15.98 1.98
C ASN A 37 19.82 15.93 3.37
N PRO A 38 20.62 15.67 4.43
CA PRO A 38 20.06 15.56 5.78
C PRO A 38 19.31 16.81 6.26
N GLU A 39 19.66 17.97 5.71
CA GLU A 39 19.04 19.24 6.11
C GLU A 39 17.57 19.33 5.72
N VAL A 40 17.09 18.53 4.76
CA VAL A 40 15.68 18.49 4.36
C VAL A 40 14.99 17.21 4.84
N ALA A 41 15.56 16.51 5.78
CA ALA A 41 15.02 15.24 6.28
C ALA A 41 13.57 15.37 6.76
N GLY A 42 13.22 16.48 7.40
CA GLY A 42 11.86 16.70 7.89
C GLY A 42 10.83 16.79 6.75
N GLU A 43 11.15 17.50 5.68
CA GLU A 43 10.26 17.60 4.52
C GLU A 43 10.12 16.25 3.82
N ILE A 44 11.22 15.54 3.63
CA ILE A 44 11.22 14.21 3.00
C ILE A 44 10.37 13.24 3.81
N ARG A 45 10.53 13.25 5.13
CA ARG A 45 9.75 12.38 6.01
C ARG A 45 8.25 12.66 5.91
N THR A 46 7.86 13.93 5.91
CA THR A 46 6.46 14.32 5.80
C THR A 46 5.88 13.85 4.46
N ASN A 47 6.57 14.10 3.38
CA ASN A 47 6.10 13.69 2.05
C ASN A 47 6.07 12.16 1.92
N MET A 48 7.02 11.47 2.51
CA MET A 48 7.05 10.00 2.56
C MET A 48 5.80 9.46 3.26
N LEU A 49 5.47 10.03 4.43
CA LEU A 49 4.31 9.56 5.20
C LEU A 49 3.01 9.80 4.45
N LEU A 50 2.87 10.94 3.75
CA LEU A 50 1.70 11.21 2.92
C LEU A 50 1.59 10.20 1.78
N ALA A 51 2.68 9.92 1.09
CA ALA A 51 2.70 8.97 -0.03
C ALA A 51 2.36 7.56 0.45
N ILE A 52 2.90 7.14 1.61
CA ILE A 52 2.60 5.84 2.21
C ILE A 52 1.12 5.77 2.59
N ALA A 53 0.56 6.85 3.15
CA ALA A 53 -0.86 6.88 3.51
C ALA A 53 -1.76 6.67 2.29
N PHE A 54 -1.44 7.28 1.14
CA PHE A 54 -2.20 7.04 -0.08
C PHE A 54 -2.05 5.61 -0.59
N ALA A 55 -0.86 5.04 -0.52
CA ALA A 55 -0.65 3.65 -0.92
C ALA A 55 -1.45 2.69 -0.02
N GLU A 56 -1.46 2.94 1.28
CA GLU A 56 -2.23 2.13 2.23
C GLU A 56 -3.73 2.28 2.00
N ALA A 57 -4.21 3.45 1.59
CA ALA A 57 -5.62 3.66 1.26
C ALA A 57 -6.04 2.72 0.12
N ILE A 58 -5.19 2.53 -0.87
CA ILE A 58 -5.46 1.60 -1.99
C ILE A 58 -5.55 0.17 -1.47
N ALA A 59 -4.66 -0.22 -0.54
CA ALA A 59 -4.72 -1.54 0.09
C ALA A 59 -6.02 -1.73 0.86
N ILE A 60 -6.49 -0.69 1.54
CA ILE A 60 -7.77 -0.73 2.26
C ILE A 60 -8.94 -0.91 1.31
N TYR A 61 -8.93 -0.26 0.13
CA TYR A 61 -9.96 -0.49 -0.88
C TYR A 61 -9.98 -1.95 -1.32
N SER A 62 -8.82 -2.57 -1.51
CA SER A 62 -8.73 -3.99 -1.87
C SER A 62 -9.30 -4.86 -0.75
N LEU A 63 -9.03 -4.51 0.50
CA LEU A 63 -9.60 -5.21 1.65
C LEU A 63 -11.12 -5.10 1.66
N VAL A 64 -11.66 -3.90 1.41
CA VAL A 64 -13.11 -3.70 1.37
C VAL A 64 -13.74 -4.56 0.28
N VAL A 65 -13.14 -4.59 -0.91
CA VAL A 65 -13.63 -5.44 -2.01
C VAL A 65 -13.60 -6.91 -1.60
N ALA A 66 -12.53 -7.35 -0.95
CA ALA A 66 -12.41 -8.73 -0.48
C ALA A 66 -13.50 -9.07 0.53
N LEU A 67 -13.79 -8.16 1.47
CA LEU A 67 -14.84 -8.35 2.45
C LEU A 67 -16.24 -8.39 1.81
N LEU A 68 -16.48 -7.55 0.79
CA LEU A 68 -17.72 -7.57 0.05
C LEU A 68 -17.93 -8.92 -0.65
N ILE A 69 -16.88 -9.45 -1.27
CA ILE A 69 -16.95 -10.74 -1.94
C ILE A 69 -17.20 -11.85 -0.91
N ALA A 70 -16.50 -11.80 0.22
CA ALA A 70 -16.58 -12.85 1.23
C ALA A 70 -17.95 -12.91 1.92
N PHE A 71 -18.56 -11.75 2.24
CA PHE A 71 -19.72 -11.70 3.12
C PHE A 71 -20.99 -11.19 2.46
N VAL A 72 -20.90 -10.43 1.37
CA VAL A 72 -22.09 -9.83 0.73
C VAL A 72 -22.47 -10.57 -0.54
N LEU A 73 -21.52 -10.90 -1.37
CA LEU A 73 -21.74 -11.63 -2.61
C LEU A 73 -21.69 -13.13 -2.37
#